data_7615f286fd12f49c88e3fc456f80d0dc
#
_entry.id   7615f286fd12f49c88e3fc456f80d0dc
#
_cell.length_a   1.000
_cell.length_b   1.000
_cell.length_c   1.000
_cell.angle_alpha   90.00
_cell.angle_beta   90.00
_cell.angle_gamma   90.00
#
_symmetry.space_group_name_H-M   'P 1'
#
loop_
_entity.id
_entity.type
_entity.pdbx_description
1 polymer ?
#
loop_
_entity_poly.entity_id
_entity_poly.type
_entity_poly.pdbx_seq_one_letter_code
_entity_poly.pdbx_strand_id
1 'polypeptide(L)'
;MKVIAAVLVSTLVFGGAVAQTPNQSASPHASGSAMANSDAKRDAAVEKHINELHATLKITPAQEAQWNEVASTMRENAKDLDRAIDKRAAKAATATAIDDLNAYADIAQAHANGVKKLSSAFSGLYSAMSDDQKKAADEAFSHRGHQGNKIAKQ
;
A
#
# COMPACT_ATOMS: atom_id res chain seq x y z
N MET A 1 -6.54 17.52 17.87
CA MET A 1 -6.84 16.10 17.68
C MET A 1 -7.46 15.95 16.28
N LYS A 2 -6.65 15.72 15.28
CA LYS A 2 -7.12 15.54 13.89
C LYS A 2 -6.69 14.18 13.40
N VAL A 3 -7.67 13.40 13.05
CA VAL A 3 -7.64 12.00 12.61
C VAL A 3 -6.82 11.88 11.34
N ILE A 4 -5.75 11.12 11.38
CA ILE A 4 -5.01 10.76 10.17
C ILE A 4 -5.79 9.64 9.49
N ALA A 5 -6.35 9.98 8.34
CA ALA A 5 -7.18 9.08 7.54
C ALA A 5 -6.36 7.87 7.05
N ALA A 6 -6.89 6.72 7.36
CA ALA A 6 -6.42 5.44 6.86
C ALA A 6 -6.56 5.36 5.33
N VAL A 7 -5.53 4.88 4.67
CA VAL A 7 -5.64 4.43 3.27
C VAL A 7 -6.49 3.17 3.27
N LEU A 8 -7.75 3.35 2.91
CA LEU A 8 -8.75 2.32 2.74
C LEU A 8 -8.45 1.49 1.48
N VAL A 9 -8.26 0.22 1.67
CA VAL A 9 -8.53 -0.77 0.64
C VAL A 9 -10.04 -0.79 0.44
N SER A 10 -10.50 -0.19 -0.65
CA SER A 10 -11.91 -0.09 -0.98
C SER A 10 -12.48 -1.44 -1.37
N THR A 11 -13.55 -1.79 -0.68
CA THR A 11 -14.44 -2.92 -0.90
C THR A 11 -14.97 -3.01 -2.32
N LEU A 12 -14.87 -4.18 -2.89
CA LEU A 12 -15.63 -4.62 -4.08
C LEU A 12 -17.12 -4.67 -3.74
N VAL A 13 -17.90 -3.79 -4.35
CA VAL A 13 -19.35 -3.90 -4.41
C VAL A 13 -19.74 -4.62 -5.68
N PHE A 14 -20.28 -5.82 -5.54
CA PHE A 14 -21.03 -6.52 -6.60
C PHE A 14 -22.45 -5.96 -6.63
N GLY A 15 -22.91 -5.55 -7.77
CA GLY A 15 -24.31 -5.22 -7.94
C GLY A 15 -24.70 -4.67 -9.30
N GLY A 16 -25.50 -5.43 -10.05
CA GLY A 16 -26.54 -4.88 -10.91
C GLY A 16 -26.32 -4.89 -12.41
N ALA A 17 -26.99 -5.81 -13.06
CA ALA A 17 -27.25 -5.85 -14.50
C ALA A 17 -27.96 -4.60 -14.99
N VAL A 18 -27.49 -4.02 -16.09
CA VAL A 18 -28.27 -3.12 -16.91
C VAL A 18 -27.91 -3.23 -18.39
N ALA A 19 -28.95 -3.12 -19.17
CA ALA A 19 -29.17 -3.29 -20.57
C ALA A 19 -28.10 -2.69 -21.52
N GLN A 20 -27.92 -3.41 -22.61
CA GLN A 20 -27.14 -3.04 -23.79
C GLN A 20 -27.74 -1.84 -24.51
N THR A 21 -26.91 -0.87 -24.82
CA THR A 21 -27.06 -0.01 -25.99
C THR A 21 -25.80 -0.13 -26.86
N PRO A 22 -25.93 -0.24 -28.19
CA PRO A 22 -24.79 -0.52 -29.05
C PRO A 22 -24.04 0.76 -29.42
N ASN A 23 -22.74 0.57 -29.60
CA ASN A 23 -21.84 1.40 -30.39
C ASN A 23 -21.28 2.69 -29.80
N GLN A 24 -20.13 2.54 -29.15
CA GLN A 24 -19.07 3.55 -29.29
C GLN A 24 -17.73 2.81 -29.36
N SER A 25 -17.03 3.03 -30.46
CA SER A 25 -15.68 2.57 -30.70
C SER A 25 -14.76 3.05 -29.58
N ALA A 26 -14.40 2.16 -28.66
CA ALA A 26 -13.44 2.47 -27.60
C ALA A 26 -12.06 2.65 -28.26
N SER A 27 -11.58 3.87 -28.28
CA SER A 27 -10.21 4.20 -28.70
C SER A 27 -9.22 3.52 -27.74
N PRO A 28 -8.19 2.83 -28.22
CA PRO A 28 -7.22 2.12 -27.37
C PRO A 28 -6.38 3.04 -26.45
N HIS A 29 -6.49 4.36 -26.62
CA HIS A 29 -5.73 5.34 -25.82
C HIS A 29 -6.32 5.67 -24.45
N ALA A 30 -7.59 5.33 -24.17
CA ALA A 30 -8.22 5.68 -22.90
C ALA A 30 -7.77 4.80 -21.72
N SER A 31 -7.44 3.53 -21.98
CA SER A 31 -7.00 2.58 -20.94
C SER A 31 -5.61 2.90 -20.39
N GLY A 32 -4.67 3.32 -21.24
CA GLY A 32 -3.32 3.69 -20.84
C GLY A 32 -3.27 4.93 -19.92
N SER A 33 -4.10 5.93 -20.22
CA SER A 33 -4.18 7.16 -19.41
C SER A 33 -4.83 6.93 -18.03
N ALA A 34 -5.78 6.01 -17.93
CA ALA A 34 -6.43 5.68 -16.67
C ALA A 34 -5.49 4.89 -15.73
N MET A 35 -4.69 3.97 -16.27
CA MET A 35 -3.68 3.24 -15.50
C MET A 35 -2.56 4.16 -15.03
N ALA A 36 -1.98 4.98 -15.90
CA ALA A 36 -0.95 5.95 -15.53
C ALA A 36 -1.41 6.93 -14.44
N ASN A 37 -2.67 7.37 -14.47
CA ASN A 37 -3.26 8.21 -13.42
C ASN A 37 -3.43 7.46 -12.09
N SER A 38 -3.70 6.16 -12.13
CA SER A 38 -3.82 5.33 -10.91
C SER A 38 -2.46 5.16 -10.23
N ASP A 39 -1.42 4.90 -11.03
CA ASP A 39 -0.06 4.70 -10.54
C ASP A 39 0.49 6.00 -9.93
N ALA A 40 0.32 7.12 -10.62
CA ALA A 40 0.70 8.43 -10.10
C ALA A 40 -0.01 8.78 -8.77
N LYS A 41 -1.28 8.41 -8.61
CA LYS A 41 -2.00 8.60 -7.35
C LYS A 41 -1.49 7.71 -6.23
N ARG A 42 -1.12 6.45 -6.54
CA ARG A 42 -0.53 5.53 -5.57
C ARG A 42 0.84 6.01 -5.12
N ASP A 43 1.70 6.40 -6.05
CA ASP A 43 3.01 6.97 -5.75
C ASP A 43 2.89 8.22 -4.87
N ALA A 44 2.00 9.14 -5.22
CA ALA A 44 1.74 10.33 -4.42
C ALA A 44 1.24 10.00 -3.00
N ALA A 45 0.44 8.96 -2.84
CA ALA A 45 -0.03 8.51 -1.53
C ALA A 45 1.10 7.91 -0.69
N VAL A 46 2.02 7.17 -1.32
CA VAL A 46 3.23 6.63 -0.66
C VAL A 46 4.14 7.77 -0.20
N GLU A 47 4.43 8.75 -1.06
CA GLU A 47 5.25 9.90 -0.70
C GLU A 47 4.63 10.73 0.42
N LYS A 48 3.32 10.97 0.35
CA LYS A 48 2.59 11.65 1.42
C LYS A 48 2.76 10.91 2.74
N HIS A 49 2.60 9.59 2.74
CA HIS A 49 2.74 8.79 3.95
C HIS A 49 4.17 8.81 4.50
N ILE A 50 5.19 8.75 3.63
CA ILE A 50 6.60 8.87 4.01
C ILE A 50 6.84 10.23 4.71
N ASN A 51 6.35 11.33 4.12
CA ASN A 51 6.51 12.66 4.67
C ASN A 51 5.77 12.84 6.00
N GLU A 52 4.56 12.30 6.14
CA GLU A 52 3.79 12.33 7.38
C GLU A 52 4.49 11.55 8.49
N LEU A 53 5.04 10.38 8.17
CA LEU A 53 5.76 9.57 9.15
C LEU A 53 7.07 10.23 9.57
N HIS A 54 7.84 10.81 8.63
CA HIS A 54 9.04 11.58 8.92
C HIS A 54 8.75 12.72 9.93
N ALA A 55 7.70 13.49 9.69
CA ALA A 55 7.29 14.57 10.56
C ALA A 55 6.79 14.07 11.94
N THR A 56 6.03 12.97 11.96
CA THR A 56 5.50 12.37 13.19
C THR A 56 6.62 11.86 14.08
N LEU A 57 7.63 11.22 13.50
CA LEU A 57 8.79 10.68 14.20
C LEU A 57 9.84 11.75 14.53
N LYS A 58 9.66 12.98 14.04
CA LYS A 58 10.60 14.11 14.26
C LYS A 58 12.03 13.72 13.91
N ILE A 59 12.22 13.14 12.74
CA ILE A 59 13.53 12.67 12.28
C ILE A 59 14.54 13.82 12.33
N THR A 60 15.69 13.57 12.92
CA THR A 60 16.76 14.55 13.07
C THR A 60 17.75 14.45 11.90
N PRO A 61 18.54 15.51 11.62
CA PRO A 61 19.59 15.45 10.58
C PRO A 61 20.57 14.28 10.75
N ALA A 62 20.85 13.85 11.96
CA ALA A 62 21.72 12.70 12.23
C ALA A 62 21.08 11.35 11.88
N GLN A 63 19.75 11.30 11.80
CA GLN A 63 18.97 10.09 11.49
C GLN A 63 18.56 10.00 10.01
N GLU A 64 18.84 11.02 9.20
CA GLU A 64 18.39 11.07 7.80
C GLU A 64 18.91 9.90 6.95
N ALA A 65 20.13 9.41 7.23
CA ALA A 65 20.68 8.27 6.49
C ALA A 65 19.82 7.01 6.71
N GLN A 66 19.51 6.68 7.97
CA GLN A 66 18.65 5.53 8.31
C GLN A 66 17.20 5.75 7.84
N TRP A 67 16.70 7.00 7.93
CA TRP A 67 15.38 7.34 7.42
C TRP A 67 15.27 7.11 5.92
N ASN A 68 16.28 7.49 5.14
CA ASN A 68 16.29 7.28 3.69
C ASN A 68 16.22 5.80 3.31
N GLU A 69 16.83 4.91 4.08
CA GLU A 69 16.68 3.45 3.91
C GLU A 69 15.22 3.01 4.15
N VAL A 70 14.59 3.51 5.22
CA VAL A 70 13.18 3.22 5.51
C VAL A 70 12.28 3.73 4.38
N ALA A 71 12.46 4.97 3.94
CA ALA A 71 11.68 5.59 2.86
C ALA A 71 11.86 4.85 1.52
N SER A 72 13.10 4.46 1.19
CA SER A 72 13.37 3.64 0.00
C SER A 72 12.66 2.29 0.07
N THR A 73 12.74 1.61 1.20
CA THR A 73 12.06 0.34 1.43
C THR A 73 10.53 0.47 1.30
N MET A 74 9.95 1.57 1.78
CA MET A 74 8.51 1.82 1.62
C MET A 74 8.11 1.97 0.16
N ARG A 75 8.90 2.70 -0.65
CA ARG A 75 8.68 2.87 -2.09
C ARG A 75 8.81 1.54 -2.84
N GLU A 76 9.83 0.76 -2.52
CA GLU A 76 10.06 -0.55 -3.13
C GLU A 76 8.91 -1.52 -2.81
N ASN A 77 8.48 -1.56 -1.55
CA ASN A 77 7.36 -2.42 -1.12
C ASN A 77 6.06 -2.06 -1.83
N ALA A 78 5.78 -0.77 -2.03
CA ALA A 78 4.62 -0.33 -2.79
C ALA A 78 4.68 -0.82 -4.23
N LYS A 79 5.82 -0.65 -4.91
CA LYS A 79 6.02 -1.14 -6.28
C LYS A 79 5.96 -2.66 -6.40
N ASP A 80 6.49 -3.40 -5.43
CA ASP A 80 6.41 -4.86 -5.41
C ASP A 80 4.96 -5.34 -5.29
N LEU A 81 4.18 -4.69 -4.43
CA LEU A 81 2.76 -4.98 -4.23
C LEU A 81 1.94 -4.62 -5.47
N ASP A 82 2.17 -3.45 -6.06
CA ASP A 82 1.50 -3.01 -7.29
C ASP A 82 1.75 -3.99 -8.43
N ARG A 83 3.00 -4.42 -8.64
CA ARG A 83 3.33 -5.44 -9.66
C ARG A 83 2.58 -6.76 -9.46
N ALA A 84 2.40 -7.21 -8.21
CA ALA A 84 1.64 -8.42 -7.92
C ALA A 84 0.15 -8.25 -8.23
N ILE A 85 -0.42 -7.09 -7.90
CA ILE A 85 -1.81 -6.72 -8.20
C ILE A 85 -2.03 -6.63 -9.72
N ASP A 86 -1.16 -5.94 -10.43
CA ASP A 86 -1.26 -5.76 -11.88
C ASP A 86 -1.14 -7.09 -12.64
N LYS A 87 -0.22 -7.97 -12.18
CA LYS A 87 -0.09 -9.34 -12.71
C LYS A 87 -1.39 -10.14 -12.56
N ARG A 88 -2.08 -10.01 -11.42
CA ARG A 88 -3.38 -10.63 -11.20
C ARG A 88 -4.44 -10.02 -12.11
N ALA A 89 -4.51 -8.70 -12.17
CA ALA A 89 -5.49 -7.97 -13.00
C ALA A 89 -5.35 -8.31 -14.50
N ALA A 90 -4.13 -8.41 -15.01
CA ALA A 90 -3.85 -8.75 -16.41
C ALA A 90 -4.36 -10.14 -16.81
N LYS A 91 -4.53 -11.06 -15.88
CA LYS A 91 -5.00 -12.43 -16.12
C LYS A 91 -6.48 -12.64 -15.77
N ALA A 92 -7.14 -11.65 -15.17
CA ALA A 92 -8.47 -11.81 -14.57
C ALA A 92 -9.54 -12.36 -15.54
N ALA A 93 -9.48 -12.00 -16.84
CA ALA A 93 -10.46 -12.41 -17.84
C ALA A 93 -10.36 -13.91 -18.23
N THR A 94 -9.21 -14.55 -18.01
CA THR A 94 -8.94 -15.94 -18.45
C THR A 94 -8.53 -16.86 -17.30
N ALA A 95 -8.36 -16.33 -16.11
CA ALA A 95 -7.90 -17.08 -14.94
C ALA A 95 -8.97 -18.07 -14.47
N THR A 96 -8.53 -19.29 -14.17
CA THR A 96 -9.35 -20.23 -13.38
C THR A 96 -9.41 -19.80 -11.93
N ALA A 97 -10.31 -20.38 -11.13
CA ALA A 97 -10.37 -20.12 -9.68
C ALA A 97 -9.04 -20.45 -8.97
N ILE A 98 -8.34 -21.48 -9.45
CA ILE A 98 -7.02 -21.85 -8.89
C ILE A 98 -5.96 -20.83 -9.27
N ASP A 99 -5.95 -20.33 -10.50
CA ASP A 99 -5.04 -19.28 -10.93
C ASP A 99 -5.25 -18.00 -10.14
N ASP A 100 -6.51 -17.63 -9.88
CA ASP A 100 -6.86 -16.43 -9.12
C ASP A 100 -6.45 -16.57 -7.63
N LEU A 101 -6.65 -17.73 -7.01
CA LEU A 101 -6.18 -18.03 -5.66
C LEU A 101 -4.66 -17.98 -5.55
N ASN A 102 -3.94 -18.53 -6.53
CA ASN A 102 -2.48 -18.45 -6.56
C ASN A 102 -1.99 -17.01 -6.72
N ALA A 103 -2.63 -16.23 -7.59
CA ALA A 103 -2.29 -14.81 -7.76
C ALA A 103 -2.59 -14.00 -6.50
N TYR A 104 -3.64 -14.33 -5.74
CA TYR A 104 -3.91 -13.72 -4.45
C TYR A 104 -2.84 -14.10 -3.41
N ALA A 105 -2.38 -15.35 -3.41
CA ALA A 105 -1.28 -15.78 -2.55
C ALA A 105 0.02 -15.03 -2.86
N ASP A 106 0.32 -14.78 -4.15
CA ASP A 106 1.46 -13.94 -4.57
C ASP A 106 1.37 -12.52 -3.97
N ILE A 107 0.18 -11.90 -3.98
CA ILE A 107 -0.05 -10.58 -3.36
C ILE A 107 0.18 -10.62 -1.86
N ALA A 108 -0.36 -11.62 -1.17
CA ALA A 108 -0.19 -11.79 0.28
C ALA A 108 1.29 -12.01 0.64
N GLN A 109 2.01 -12.76 -0.18
CA GLN A 109 3.44 -13.01 0.00
C GLN A 109 4.27 -11.73 -0.24
N ALA A 110 3.96 -10.97 -1.28
CA ALA A 110 4.60 -9.68 -1.55
C ALA A 110 4.43 -8.72 -0.37
N HIS A 111 3.20 -8.63 0.18
CA HIS A 111 2.92 -7.83 1.36
C HIS A 111 3.72 -8.31 2.59
N ALA A 112 3.72 -9.60 2.88
CA ALA A 112 4.45 -10.16 4.02
C ALA A 112 5.96 -9.93 3.91
N ASN A 113 6.53 -10.07 2.71
CA ASN A 113 7.93 -9.79 2.44
C ASN A 113 8.24 -8.29 2.63
N GLY A 114 7.35 -7.42 2.15
CA GLY A 114 7.47 -5.98 2.33
C GLY A 114 7.49 -5.56 3.80
N VAL A 115 6.62 -6.13 4.63
CA VAL A 115 6.60 -5.88 6.08
C VAL A 115 7.92 -6.33 6.73
N LYS A 116 8.46 -7.48 6.35
CA LYS A 116 9.76 -7.97 6.86
C LYS A 116 10.91 -7.04 6.47
N LYS A 117 10.98 -6.63 5.20
CA LYS A 117 11.99 -5.66 4.72
C LYS A 117 11.90 -4.35 5.52
N LEU A 118 10.68 -3.82 5.67
CA LEU A 118 10.45 -2.59 6.41
C LEU A 118 10.84 -2.71 7.89
N SER A 119 10.53 -3.82 8.53
CA SER A 119 10.93 -4.09 9.92
C SER A 119 12.45 -4.09 10.07
N SER A 120 13.17 -4.70 9.13
CA SER A 120 14.64 -4.69 9.14
C SER A 120 15.22 -3.29 8.96
N ALA A 121 14.76 -2.53 7.98
CA ALA A 121 15.22 -1.15 7.74
C ALA A 121 14.88 -0.24 8.93
N PHE A 122 13.67 -0.38 9.48
CA PHE A 122 13.21 0.43 10.62
C PHE A 122 13.96 0.13 11.91
N SER A 123 14.44 -1.11 12.12
CA SER A 123 15.18 -1.51 13.32
C SER A 123 16.44 -0.66 13.56
N GLY A 124 17.18 -0.36 12.48
CA GLY A 124 18.35 0.53 12.54
C GLY A 124 17.99 1.94 13.01
N LEU A 125 16.97 2.52 12.41
CA LEU A 125 16.46 3.84 12.77
C LEU A 125 15.91 3.85 14.20
N TYR A 126 15.11 2.87 14.58
CA TYR A 126 14.52 2.76 15.93
C TYR A 126 15.57 2.71 17.02
N SER A 127 16.68 2.02 16.78
CA SER A 127 17.80 1.94 17.73
C SER A 127 18.45 3.31 17.99
N ALA A 128 18.44 4.21 17.00
CA ALA A 128 18.99 5.55 17.08
C ALA A 128 17.97 6.61 17.58
N MET A 129 16.73 6.21 17.87
CA MET A 129 15.66 7.10 18.33
C MET A 129 15.78 7.40 19.82
N SER A 130 15.36 8.62 20.20
CA SER A 130 15.07 8.98 21.61
C SER A 130 13.84 8.24 22.13
N ASP A 131 13.64 8.23 23.45
CA ASP A 131 12.47 7.58 24.07
C ASP A 131 11.15 8.19 23.60
N ASP A 132 11.08 9.51 23.40
CA ASP A 132 9.90 10.18 22.85
C ASP A 132 9.62 9.77 21.39
N GLN A 133 10.66 9.63 20.58
CA GLN A 133 10.54 9.16 19.21
C GLN A 133 10.09 7.69 19.15
N LYS A 134 10.65 6.82 20.02
CA LYS A 134 10.23 5.42 20.13
C LYS A 134 8.76 5.30 20.49
N LYS A 135 8.30 6.09 21.47
CA LYS A 135 6.89 6.14 21.84
C LYS A 135 6.01 6.59 20.67
N ALA A 136 6.40 7.63 19.93
CA ALA A 136 5.66 8.08 18.76
C ALA A 136 5.63 7.00 17.65
N ALA A 137 6.73 6.27 17.47
CA ALA A 137 6.80 5.14 16.53
C ALA A 137 5.89 4.00 16.96
N ASP A 138 5.93 3.59 18.22
CA ASP A 138 5.07 2.54 18.75
C ASP A 138 3.58 2.90 18.59
N GLU A 139 3.20 4.14 18.85
CA GLU A 139 1.84 4.63 18.61
C GLU A 139 1.48 4.61 17.13
N ALA A 140 2.35 5.06 16.23
CA ALA A 140 2.11 5.09 14.79
C ALA A 140 1.91 3.69 14.20
N PHE A 141 2.62 2.68 14.71
CA PHE A 141 2.55 1.31 14.20
C PHE A 141 1.51 0.45 14.92
N SER A 142 1.19 0.70 16.20
CA SER A 142 0.18 -0.05 16.95
C SER A 142 -1.23 0.08 16.37
N HIS A 143 -1.58 1.26 15.85
CA HIS A 143 -2.90 1.52 15.26
C HIS A 143 -3.15 0.72 13.97
N ARG A 144 -2.11 0.27 13.27
CA ARG A 144 -2.22 -0.60 12.09
C ARG A 144 -2.67 -2.02 12.43
N GLY A 145 -2.26 -2.55 13.59
CA GLY A 145 -2.68 -3.88 14.06
C GLY A 145 -4.15 -3.97 14.48
N HIS A 146 -4.73 -2.86 14.95
CA HIS A 146 -6.10 -2.85 15.46
C HIS A 146 -7.19 -2.68 14.39
N GLN A 147 -6.88 -2.14 13.21
CA GLN A 147 -7.87 -2.00 12.14
C GLN A 147 -8.17 -3.32 11.43
N GLY A 148 -7.24 -4.27 11.39
CA GLY A 148 -7.46 -5.61 10.85
C GLY A 148 -8.41 -6.49 11.68
N ASN A 149 -8.57 -6.19 12.97
CA ASN A 149 -9.28 -7.07 13.91
C ASN A 149 -10.78 -6.71 14.12
N LYS A 150 -11.28 -5.65 13.51
CA LYS A 150 -12.70 -5.29 13.58
C LYS A 150 -13.60 -6.11 12.63
N ILE A 151 -13.02 -6.76 11.64
CA ILE A 151 -13.78 -7.56 10.65
C ILE A 151 -14.03 -9.00 11.15
N ALA A 152 -13.28 -9.48 12.14
CA ALA A 152 -13.39 -10.85 12.65
C ALA A 152 -14.42 -11.03 13.80
N LYS A 153 -15.19 -10.02 14.16
CA LYS A 153 -16.15 -10.03 15.27
C LYS A 153 -17.59 -9.63 14.88
N GLN A 154 -17.99 -9.91 13.63
CA GLN A 154 -19.40 -9.85 13.24
C GLN A 154 -19.85 -11.19 12.66
#